data_2556cd36170bc87c38af4466deed2895
#
_entry.id   2556cd36170bc87c38af4466deed2895
#
_cell.length_a   1.000
_cell.length_b   1.000
_cell.length_c   1.000
_cell.angle_alpha   90.00
_cell.angle_beta   90.00
_cell.angle_gamma   90.00
#
_symmetry.space_group_name_H-M   'P 1'
#
loop_
_entity.id
_entity.type
_entity.pdbx_description
1 polymer ?
#
loop_
_entity_poly.entity_id
_entity_poly.type
_entity_poly.pdbx_seq_one_letter_code
_entity_poly.pdbx_strand_id
1 'polypeptide(L)'
;MTRLACFYIPMFVLAARLRSEPDLLNEAVGIVEGNGSNAHIVAATRRARKKGIQPGLSLAQARSLLPKLIARGRDSECERTAQEALLEVAETFSPRVEDAGEGVVFLDVTGMERHFADNDELTTTLSDNRQPTTDNKSPELRLARAALRACDAISLPARVGIAGSKLAARVAAELPKSPTVVAPGEEATFLAPLPLTRLSPELEAAAMLHRFGLSSIGDLAKLPESEIASRLGEVGRELHWAARGIDPRPLMPRPLPPEFREGMELEWPLVALDPFLFIANAALDRLSKRMEIQGFACKRLEFTLTLDPDGYDARGIDLPAPTRDVKTMLTLMRLDMEKTPPGAPVAGFSFVAHPDRPRRAQLSLFGPSAVSPETLATTIAKLISILGDGRVGMPMTVDGHLPERYAVNVFSPPPPPDVRRTPARARGLLAVRTFRPPIPIEVTTREAEGDDVQIATIRSLADVISDTRPPAPDSRPRVEAGGKIEIAGTVRICSGPWRVEEGWWSDRPDIREYWDVELERGGVYRVFRGSAAEWFVDARYEM
;
A
#
# COMPACT_ATOMS: atom_id res chain seq x y z
N MET A 1 -27.65 27.23 9.48
CA MET A 1 -26.50 28.14 9.21
C MET A 1 -25.35 27.26 8.72
N THR A 2 -24.59 27.72 7.75
CA THR A 2 -23.41 26.98 7.25
C THR A 2 -22.33 26.95 8.33
N ARG A 3 -21.69 25.79 8.52
CA ARG A 3 -20.58 25.61 9.44
C ARG A 3 -19.39 25.05 8.67
N LEU A 4 -18.27 25.76 8.70
CA LEU A 4 -17.06 25.39 7.98
C LEU A 4 -15.93 25.13 8.97
N ALA A 5 -15.20 24.04 8.77
CA ALA A 5 -13.95 23.81 9.47
C ALA A 5 -12.77 24.12 8.54
N CYS A 6 -11.71 24.67 9.10
CA CYS A 6 -10.43 24.88 8.44
C CYS A 6 -9.37 24.06 9.15
N PHE A 7 -8.68 23.19 8.40
CA PHE A 7 -7.45 22.53 8.83
C PHE A 7 -6.28 23.37 8.31
N TYR A 8 -5.36 23.72 9.19
CA TYR A 8 -4.22 24.56 8.88
C TYR A 8 -2.93 23.95 9.43
N ILE A 9 -1.94 23.76 8.57
CA ILE A 9 -0.61 23.29 8.96
C ILE A 9 0.35 24.48 9.02
N PRO A 10 0.79 24.91 10.21
CA PRO A 10 1.77 25.99 10.33
C PRO A 10 3.11 25.61 9.70
N MET A 11 3.69 26.56 8.92
CA MET A 11 4.96 26.31 8.19
C MET A 11 4.91 25.01 7.38
N PHE A 12 3.92 24.90 6.53
CA PHE A 12 3.59 23.69 5.79
C PHE A 12 4.80 23.04 5.08
N VAL A 13 5.63 23.84 4.39
CA VAL A 13 6.85 23.37 3.70
C VAL A 13 7.78 22.60 4.64
N LEU A 14 7.96 23.11 5.87
CA LEU A 14 8.76 22.44 6.91
C LEU A 14 8.06 21.18 7.42
N ALA A 15 6.77 21.26 7.69
CA ALA A 15 6.00 20.12 8.20
C ALA A 15 5.98 18.96 7.19
N ALA A 16 5.83 19.25 5.89
CA ALA A 16 5.89 18.29 4.82
C ALA A 16 7.25 17.57 4.78
N ARG A 17 8.34 18.32 4.90
CA ARG A 17 9.70 17.76 4.91
C ARG A 17 9.96 16.90 6.15
N LEU A 18 9.60 17.38 7.34
CA LEU A 18 9.76 16.63 8.59
C LEU A 18 8.90 15.37 8.65
N ARG A 19 7.75 15.35 7.96
CA ARG A 19 6.93 14.16 7.77
C ARG A 19 7.67 13.09 6.97
N SER A 20 8.42 13.49 5.96
CA SER A 20 9.20 12.58 5.11
C SER A 20 10.53 12.17 5.74
N GLU A 21 11.16 13.04 6.55
CA GLU A 21 12.40 12.80 7.27
C GLU A 21 12.19 12.95 8.80
N PRO A 22 11.57 11.96 9.48
CA PRO A 22 11.24 12.06 10.92
C PRO A 22 12.45 12.26 11.85
N ASP A 23 13.62 11.78 11.45
CA ASP A 23 14.88 11.92 12.20
C ASP A 23 15.26 13.38 12.41
N LEU A 24 14.80 14.28 11.55
CA LEU A 24 15.05 15.71 11.62
C LEU A 24 14.14 16.47 12.61
N LEU A 25 13.12 15.83 13.17
CA LEU A 25 12.16 16.48 14.09
C LEU A 25 12.82 17.20 15.27
N ASN A 26 13.90 16.62 15.79
CA ASN A 26 14.62 17.13 16.94
C ASN A 26 15.88 17.93 16.56
N GLU A 27 16.09 18.19 15.28
CA GLU A 27 17.26 18.89 14.79
C GLU A 27 16.98 20.36 14.46
N ALA A 28 18.04 21.13 14.29
CA ALA A 28 17.96 22.51 13.82
C ALA A 28 17.96 22.51 12.29
N VAL A 29 16.76 22.54 11.70
CA VAL A 29 16.55 22.45 10.25
C VAL A 29 16.02 23.79 9.72
N GLY A 30 16.49 24.18 8.55
CA GLY A 30 15.96 25.28 7.75
C GLY A 30 15.61 24.80 6.34
N ILE A 31 14.40 25.15 5.88
CA ILE A 31 14.00 24.94 4.50
C ILE A 31 14.45 26.13 3.68
N VAL A 32 15.09 25.85 2.56
CA VAL A 32 15.73 26.83 1.69
C VAL A 32 15.03 26.86 0.34
N GLU A 33 14.79 28.05 -0.18
CA GLU A 33 14.31 28.28 -1.54
C GLU A 33 15.34 29.07 -2.32
N GLY A 34 15.52 28.76 -3.62
CA GLY A 34 16.52 29.35 -4.49
C GLY A 34 17.87 28.62 -4.45
N ASN A 35 18.76 28.98 -5.39
CA ASN A 35 20.06 28.34 -5.57
C ASN A 35 21.22 29.31 -5.35
N GLY A 36 22.33 28.80 -4.87
CA GLY A 36 23.58 29.54 -4.71
C GLY A 36 23.47 30.75 -3.80
N SER A 37 23.84 31.94 -4.27
CA SER A 37 23.81 33.20 -3.52
C SER A 37 22.39 33.70 -3.21
N ASN A 38 21.39 33.27 -3.97
CA ASN A 38 19.99 33.66 -3.81
C ASN A 38 19.22 32.73 -2.86
N ALA A 39 19.89 31.68 -2.34
CA ALA A 39 19.28 30.75 -1.41
C ALA A 39 18.91 31.44 -0.09
N HIS A 40 17.63 31.41 0.28
CA HIS A 40 17.11 32.02 1.49
C HIS A 40 16.22 31.06 2.29
N ILE A 41 16.17 31.25 3.60
CA ILE A 41 15.36 30.45 4.51
C ILE A 41 13.88 30.84 4.35
N VAL A 42 13.01 29.86 4.04
CA VAL A 42 11.54 30.07 3.97
C VAL A 42 10.84 29.55 5.23
N ALA A 43 11.39 28.52 5.87
CA ALA A 43 10.86 27.98 7.13
C ALA A 43 11.98 27.38 7.96
N ALA A 44 11.82 27.36 9.30
CA ALA A 44 12.82 26.79 10.20
C ALA A 44 12.20 26.15 11.44
N THR A 45 12.80 25.05 11.93
CA THR A 45 12.36 24.38 13.17
C THR A 45 12.45 25.30 14.37
N ARG A 46 11.67 25.01 15.42
CA ARG A 46 11.69 25.76 16.67
C ARG A 46 13.11 25.86 17.25
N ARG A 47 13.93 24.80 17.10
CA ARG A 47 15.32 24.75 17.59
C ARG A 47 16.21 25.72 16.82
N ALA A 48 16.06 25.81 15.50
CA ALA A 48 16.78 26.77 14.66
C ALA A 48 16.34 28.21 14.97
N ARG A 49 15.02 28.46 15.07
CA ARG A 49 14.46 29.79 15.40
C ARG A 49 14.94 30.31 16.75
N LYS A 50 15.10 29.47 17.77
CA LYS A 50 15.68 29.86 19.07
C LYS A 50 17.15 30.31 18.96
N LYS A 51 17.84 29.97 17.89
CA LYS A 51 19.22 30.38 17.55
C LYS A 51 19.26 31.57 16.58
N GLY A 52 18.13 32.23 16.35
CA GLY A 52 18.03 33.43 15.51
C GLY A 52 17.78 33.17 14.03
N ILE A 53 17.57 31.90 13.61
CA ILE A 53 17.25 31.60 12.22
C ILE A 53 15.80 31.97 11.94
N GLN A 54 15.57 32.91 11.03
CA GLN A 54 14.24 33.40 10.65
C GLN A 54 14.04 33.31 9.14
N PRO A 55 12.80 33.20 8.65
CA PRO A 55 12.49 33.32 7.25
C PRO A 55 13.02 34.66 6.68
N GLY A 56 13.52 34.64 5.43
CA GLY A 56 14.14 35.77 4.77
C GLY A 56 15.66 35.89 4.92
N LEU A 57 16.28 35.20 5.89
CA LEU A 57 17.74 35.16 5.98
C LEU A 57 18.35 34.40 4.80
N SER A 58 19.46 34.89 4.26
CA SER A 58 20.23 34.08 3.29
C SER A 58 20.82 32.84 3.97
N LEU A 59 21.04 31.76 3.22
CA LEU A 59 21.64 30.54 3.75
C LEU A 59 23.02 30.82 4.37
N ALA A 60 23.80 31.72 3.77
CA ALA A 60 25.11 32.12 4.30
C ALA A 60 24.99 32.79 5.67
N GLN A 61 24.05 33.74 5.83
CA GLN A 61 23.75 34.38 7.12
C GLN A 61 23.26 33.36 8.17
N ALA A 62 22.36 32.47 7.77
CA ALA A 62 21.85 31.43 8.65
C ALA A 62 22.97 30.47 9.14
N ARG A 63 23.90 30.07 8.28
CA ARG A 63 25.06 29.25 8.63
C ARG A 63 26.07 29.99 9.49
N SER A 64 26.22 31.28 9.30
CA SER A 64 27.05 32.12 10.16
C SER A 64 26.52 32.17 11.60
N LEU A 65 25.18 32.22 11.78
CA LEU A 65 24.53 32.17 13.09
C LEU A 65 24.53 30.77 13.70
N LEU A 66 24.38 29.74 12.87
CA LEU A 66 24.34 28.34 13.30
C LEU A 66 25.08 27.45 12.29
N PRO A 67 26.41 27.21 12.51
CA PRO A 67 27.21 26.39 11.57
C PRO A 67 26.71 24.96 11.37
N LYS A 68 26.01 24.40 12.38
CA LYS A 68 25.41 23.05 12.34
C LYS A 68 23.95 23.05 11.83
N LEU A 69 23.51 24.11 11.17
CA LEU A 69 22.17 24.16 10.58
C LEU A 69 22.07 23.13 9.44
N ILE A 70 21.09 22.24 9.57
CA ILE A 70 20.73 21.32 8.49
C ILE A 70 19.84 22.10 7.52
N ALA A 71 20.33 22.33 6.30
CA ALA A 71 19.57 22.97 5.26
C ALA A 71 18.95 21.89 4.35
N ARG A 72 17.68 22.04 4.01
CA ARG A 72 16.94 21.22 3.04
C ARG A 72 16.32 22.11 1.98
N GLY A 73 16.42 21.74 0.74
CA GLY A 73 15.68 22.38 -0.34
C GLY A 73 14.18 22.20 -0.18
N ARG A 74 13.41 23.12 -0.76
CA ARG A 74 11.98 22.96 -0.92
C ARG A 74 11.72 21.75 -1.84
N ASP A 75 10.77 20.91 -1.52
CA ASP A 75 10.46 19.66 -2.22
C ASP A 75 8.97 19.62 -2.56
N SER A 76 8.66 19.84 -3.83
CA SER A 76 7.29 19.90 -4.34
C SER A 76 6.54 18.56 -4.20
N GLU A 77 7.26 17.44 -4.27
CA GLU A 77 6.67 16.12 -4.12
C GLU A 77 6.30 15.83 -2.67
N CYS A 78 7.17 16.19 -1.71
CA CYS A 78 6.85 16.13 -0.29
C CYS A 78 5.66 17.03 0.07
N GLU A 79 5.62 18.25 -0.47
CA GLU A 79 4.52 19.20 -0.23
C GLU A 79 3.21 18.66 -0.81
N ARG A 80 3.23 18.16 -2.04
CA ARG A 80 2.06 17.58 -2.68
C ARG A 80 1.52 16.36 -1.94
N THR A 81 2.38 15.44 -1.53
CA THR A 81 1.96 14.25 -0.78
C THR A 81 1.47 14.58 0.63
N ALA A 82 2.02 15.60 1.27
CA ALA A 82 1.54 16.08 2.56
C ALA A 82 0.15 16.75 2.44
N GLN A 83 -0.05 17.56 1.38
CA GLN A 83 -1.35 18.18 1.09
C GLN A 83 -2.42 17.13 0.81
N GLU A 84 -2.10 16.12 -0.01
CA GLU A 84 -3.02 15.03 -0.32
C GLU A 84 -3.40 14.24 0.94
N ALA A 85 -2.44 13.94 1.81
CA ALA A 85 -2.70 13.28 3.08
C ALA A 85 -3.63 14.10 4.00
N LEU A 86 -3.48 15.43 4.01
CA LEU A 86 -4.34 16.32 4.78
C LEU A 86 -5.78 16.33 4.23
N LEU A 87 -5.92 16.32 2.91
CA LEU A 87 -7.21 16.25 2.21
C LEU A 87 -7.93 14.94 2.52
N GLU A 88 -7.23 13.81 2.45
CA GLU A 88 -7.78 12.49 2.79
C GLU A 88 -8.30 12.43 4.24
N VAL A 89 -7.55 13.02 5.19
CA VAL A 89 -8.04 13.14 6.57
C VAL A 89 -9.31 13.99 6.62
N ALA A 90 -9.37 15.12 5.92
CA ALA A 90 -10.56 15.97 5.89
C ALA A 90 -11.78 15.24 5.30
N GLU A 91 -11.59 14.43 4.28
CA GLU A 91 -12.63 13.61 3.63
C GLU A 91 -13.24 12.55 4.56
N THR A 92 -12.52 12.10 5.59
CA THR A 92 -13.11 11.21 6.62
C THR A 92 -14.16 11.91 7.49
N PHE A 93 -14.14 13.26 7.55
CA PHE A 93 -15.05 14.06 8.33
C PHE A 93 -16.18 14.70 7.50
N SER A 94 -15.97 14.93 6.21
CA SER A 94 -16.99 15.52 5.33
C SER A 94 -16.74 15.13 3.87
N PRO A 95 -17.78 14.83 3.09
CA PRO A 95 -17.64 14.59 1.65
C PRO A 95 -17.43 15.89 0.84
N ARG A 96 -17.58 17.07 1.46
CA ARG A 96 -17.42 18.37 0.83
C ARG A 96 -16.15 19.04 1.35
N VAL A 97 -15.04 18.74 0.68
CA VAL A 97 -13.70 19.22 1.04
C VAL A 97 -13.14 20.07 -0.09
N GLU A 98 -12.61 21.25 0.25
CA GLU A 98 -11.94 22.15 -0.67
C GLU A 98 -10.44 22.18 -0.36
N ASP A 99 -9.64 21.98 -1.39
CA ASP A 99 -8.20 22.19 -1.36
C ASP A 99 -7.88 23.68 -1.55
N ALA A 100 -7.38 24.33 -0.50
CA ALA A 100 -6.92 25.72 -0.57
C ALA A 100 -5.40 25.82 -0.71
N GLY A 101 -4.69 24.70 -0.85
CA GLY A 101 -3.23 24.64 -1.02
C GLY A 101 -2.43 24.93 0.24
N GLU A 102 -1.14 24.68 0.18
CA GLU A 102 -0.12 25.06 1.19
C GLU A 102 -0.50 24.76 2.65
N GLY A 103 -1.04 23.56 2.89
CA GLY A 103 -1.43 23.11 4.23
C GLY A 103 -2.76 23.67 4.74
N VAL A 104 -3.61 24.17 3.85
CA VAL A 104 -4.94 24.69 4.17
C VAL A 104 -6.01 23.87 3.47
N VAL A 105 -6.97 23.37 4.24
CA VAL A 105 -8.12 22.61 3.75
C VAL A 105 -9.38 23.11 4.44
N PHE A 106 -10.44 23.35 3.66
CA PHE A 106 -11.77 23.67 4.18
C PHE A 106 -12.72 22.49 3.99
N LEU A 107 -13.62 22.31 4.95
CA LEU A 107 -14.66 21.29 4.86
C LEU A 107 -15.99 21.80 5.44
N ASP A 108 -17.09 21.36 4.84
CA ASP A 108 -18.43 21.66 5.33
C ASP A 108 -18.80 20.66 6.44
N VAL A 109 -18.95 21.17 7.65
CA VAL A 109 -19.32 20.39 8.84
C VAL A 109 -20.76 20.64 9.30
N THR A 110 -21.57 21.27 8.43
CA THR A 110 -22.97 21.58 8.72
C THR A 110 -23.76 20.30 9.00
N GLY A 111 -24.41 20.22 10.14
CA GLY A 111 -25.23 19.06 10.53
C GLY A 111 -24.44 17.85 11.07
N MET A 112 -23.12 17.93 11.10
CA MET A 112 -22.26 16.85 11.64
C MET A 112 -22.25 16.79 13.16
N GLU A 113 -22.81 17.79 13.83
CA GLU A 113 -22.86 17.85 15.30
C GLU A 113 -23.55 16.63 15.91
N ARG A 114 -24.55 16.10 15.23
CA ARG A 114 -25.31 14.90 15.68
C ARG A 114 -24.44 13.66 15.72
N HIS A 115 -23.56 13.51 14.73
CA HIS A 115 -22.69 12.33 14.62
C HIS A 115 -21.65 12.27 15.74
N PHE A 116 -21.27 13.43 16.29
CA PHE A 116 -20.31 13.54 17.40
C PHE A 116 -21.00 13.77 18.76
N ALA A 117 -22.36 13.79 18.80
CA ALA A 117 -23.12 13.95 20.04
C ALA A 117 -23.24 12.62 20.83
N ASP A 118 -23.40 11.48 20.14
CA ASP A 118 -23.85 10.23 20.74
C ASP A 118 -22.73 9.22 21.11
N ASN A 119 -21.46 9.51 20.86
CA ASN A 119 -20.36 8.55 21.05
C ASN A 119 -19.67 8.62 22.44
N ASP A 120 -20.34 9.07 23.49
CA ASP A 120 -19.74 9.13 24.84
C ASP A 120 -19.76 7.77 25.59
N GLU A 121 -20.43 6.72 25.07
CA GLU A 121 -20.52 5.42 25.77
C GLU A 121 -19.37 4.43 25.47
N LEU A 122 -18.53 4.66 24.47
CA LEU A 122 -17.47 3.72 24.06
C LEU A 122 -16.06 4.03 24.55
N THR A 123 -15.84 5.14 25.25
CA THR A 123 -14.50 5.56 25.71
C THR A 123 -14.33 5.63 27.23
N THR A 124 -15.26 5.08 28.02
CA THR A 124 -15.18 5.11 29.51
C THR A 124 -14.55 3.86 30.10
N THR A 125 -13.54 3.29 29.47
CA THR A 125 -12.68 2.31 30.14
C THR A 125 -11.23 2.61 29.83
N LEU A 126 -10.66 3.56 30.56
CA LEU A 126 -9.29 3.59 31.06
C LEU A 126 -9.00 4.98 31.67
N SER A 127 -9.16 5.05 32.99
CA SER A 127 -8.47 5.95 33.93
C SER A 127 -8.03 7.35 33.45
N ASP A 128 -8.84 8.39 33.66
CA ASP A 128 -8.30 9.61 34.23
C ASP A 128 -9.38 10.37 35.03
N ASN A 129 -9.12 10.53 36.32
CA ASN A 129 -10.02 11.09 37.34
C ASN A 129 -9.95 12.63 37.27
N ARG A 130 -10.26 13.25 36.10
CA ARG A 130 -10.45 14.70 35.94
C ARG A 130 -11.92 14.98 35.68
N GLN A 131 -12.53 15.72 36.59
CA GLN A 131 -13.90 16.24 36.45
C GLN A 131 -14.05 16.92 35.07
N PRO A 132 -15.10 16.60 34.28
CA PRO A 132 -15.35 17.24 32.99
C PRO A 132 -15.71 18.73 33.24
N THR A 133 -14.83 19.64 32.84
CA THR A 133 -15.14 21.05 32.75
C THR A 133 -16.21 21.23 31.67
N THR A 134 -17.14 22.15 31.89
CA THR A 134 -18.30 22.49 31.06
C THR A 134 -17.94 22.82 29.58
N ASP A 135 -16.70 23.16 29.30
CA ASP A 135 -16.14 23.47 27.98
C ASP A 135 -15.98 22.24 27.07
N ASN A 136 -16.09 21.03 27.59
CA ASN A 136 -15.82 19.79 26.84
C ASN A 136 -17.05 19.23 26.09
N LYS A 137 -18.21 19.89 26.19
CA LYS A 137 -19.51 19.35 25.73
C LYS A 137 -19.92 19.76 24.31
N SER A 138 -19.23 20.70 23.64
CA SER A 138 -19.62 21.06 22.27
C SER A 138 -19.27 19.95 21.27
N PRO A 139 -20.24 19.46 20.49
CA PRO A 139 -20.00 18.47 19.43
C PRO A 139 -18.95 18.92 18.42
N GLU A 140 -18.94 20.20 18.05
CA GLU A 140 -17.94 20.78 17.15
C GLU A 140 -16.52 20.72 17.73
N LEU A 141 -16.38 20.92 19.04
CA LEU A 141 -15.08 20.81 19.70
C LEU A 141 -14.59 19.35 19.73
N ARG A 142 -15.50 18.38 19.88
CA ARG A 142 -15.17 16.94 19.79
C ARG A 142 -14.73 16.57 18.38
N LEU A 143 -15.46 17.03 17.33
CA LEU A 143 -15.06 16.88 15.94
C LEU A 143 -13.66 17.47 15.71
N ALA A 144 -13.42 18.71 16.12
CA ALA A 144 -12.14 19.37 15.95
C ALA A 144 -10.97 18.62 16.63
N ARG A 145 -11.20 18.05 17.82
CA ARG A 145 -10.22 17.20 18.52
C ARG A 145 -9.98 15.86 17.81
N ALA A 146 -11.04 15.25 17.26
CA ALA A 146 -10.91 14.03 16.45
C ALA A 146 -10.07 14.31 15.19
N ALA A 147 -10.33 15.44 14.53
CA ALA A 147 -9.55 15.89 13.38
C ALA A 147 -8.07 16.10 13.71
N LEU A 148 -7.76 16.73 14.84
CA LEU A 148 -6.37 16.90 15.30
C LEU A 148 -5.68 15.55 15.49
N ARG A 149 -6.34 14.59 16.17
CA ARG A 149 -5.77 13.23 16.34
C ARG A 149 -5.53 12.53 15.02
N ALA A 150 -6.44 12.67 14.06
CA ALA A 150 -6.28 12.07 12.73
C ALA A 150 -5.11 12.71 11.96
N CYS A 151 -4.91 14.03 12.05
CA CYS A 151 -3.75 14.70 11.47
C CYS A 151 -2.43 14.29 12.14
N ASP A 152 -2.42 14.15 13.46
CA ASP A 152 -1.24 13.68 14.21
C ASP A 152 -0.86 12.23 13.82
N ALA A 153 -1.85 11.37 13.56
CA ALA A 153 -1.62 9.98 13.12
C ALA A 153 -0.89 9.89 11.78
N ILE A 154 -1.04 10.89 10.91
CA ILE A 154 -0.32 11.00 9.64
C ILE A 154 0.92 11.92 9.73
N SER A 155 1.35 12.27 10.94
CA SER A 155 2.52 13.11 11.21
C SER A 155 2.44 14.53 10.63
N LEU A 156 1.24 15.11 10.59
CA LEU A 156 1.00 16.51 10.22
C LEU A 156 0.44 17.28 11.40
N PRO A 157 1.23 18.20 12.01
CA PRO A 157 0.81 18.98 13.18
C PRO A 157 -0.19 20.06 12.75
N ALA A 158 -1.47 19.71 12.72
CA ALA A 158 -2.54 20.60 12.30
C ALA A 158 -3.02 21.53 13.42
N ARG A 159 -3.71 22.60 13.01
CA ARG A 159 -4.60 23.40 13.83
C ARG A 159 -5.98 23.39 13.19
N VAL A 160 -7.02 23.46 14.00
CA VAL A 160 -8.41 23.41 13.52
C VAL A 160 -9.18 24.61 14.04
N GLY A 161 -9.85 25.29 13.10
CA GLY A 161 -10.80 26.36 13.39
C GLY A 161 -12.17 26.05 12.80
N ILE A 162 -13.25 26.31 13.54
CA ILE A 162 -14.63 26.13 13.07
C ILE A 162 -15.38 27.44 13.20
N ALA A 163 -16.05 27.90 12.13
CA ALA A 163 -16.83 29.14 12.10
C ALA A 163 -17.92 29.09 11.01
N GLY A 164 -18.73 30.12 10.92
CA GLY A 164 -19.78 30.29 9.91
C GLY A 164 -19.26 30.76 8.54
N SER A 165 -18.01 31.20 8.42
CA SER A 165 -17.39 31.62 7.15
C SER A 165 -15.98 31.07 6.99
N LYS A 166 -15.52 30.94 5.74
CA LYS A 166 -14.15 30.44 5.41
C LYS A 166 -13.08 31.29 6.07
N LEU A 167 -13.23 32.62 5.98
CA LEU A 167 -12.28 33.54 6.58
C LEU A 167 -12.19 33.36 8.10
N ALA A 168 -13.32 33.36 8.79
CA ALA A 168 -13.33 33.22 10.24
C ALA A 168 -12.79 31.86 10.70
N ALA A 169 -13.11 30.77 9.98
CA ALA A 169 -12.57 29.43 10.24
C ALA A 169 -11.04 29.38 10.05
N ARG A 170 -10.53 30.01 8.98
CA ARG A 170 -9.08 30.11 8.73
C ARG A 170 -8.37 30.90 9.83
N VAL A 171 -8.87 32.09 10.15
CA VAL A 171 -8.29 32.92 11.20
C VAL A 171 -8.31 32.20 12.55
N ALA A 172 -9.40 31.48 12.85
CA ALA A 172 -9.49 30.65 14.06
C ALA A 172 -8.45 29.53 14.09
N ALA A 173 -8.18 28.87 12.94
CA ALA A 173 -7.16 27.85 12.81
C ALA A 173 -5.73 28.40 12.92
N GLU A 174 -5.49 29.62 12.46
CA GLU A 174 -4.17 30.28 12.54
C GLU A 174 -3.76 30.68 13.94
N LEU A 175 -4.72 30.81 14.88
CA LEU A 175 -4.42 31.19 16.25
C LEU A 175 -3.57 30.14 16.99
N PRO A 176 -2.72 30.55 17.94
CA PRO A 176 -1.90 29.62 18.72
C PRO A 176 -2.72 28.61 19.52
N LYS A 177 -3.89 29.01 20.00
CA LYS A 177 -4.83 28.12 20.71
C LYS A 177 -5.61 27.30 19.66
N SER A 178 -5.44 25.98 19.67
CA SER A 178 -6.17 25.06 18.79
C SER A 178 -6.68 23.88 19.62
N PRO A 179 -7.89 23.37 19.34
CA PRO A 179 -8.86 23.86 18.37
C PRO A 179 -9.59 25.13 18.84
N THR A 180 -10.04 25.96 17.89
CA THR A 180 -10.85 27.17 18.16
C THR A 180 -12.18 27.06 17.44
N VAL A 181 -13.27 27.15 18.19
CA VAL A 181 -14.64 27.13 17.65
C VAL A 181 -15.27 28.50 17.91
N VAL A 182 -15.71 29.16 16.84
CA VAL A 182 -16.44 30.42 16.87
C VAL A 182 -17.93 30.13 16.84
N ALA A 183 -18.69 30.63 17.78
CA ALA A 183 -20.13 30.40 17.83
C ALA A 183 -20.83 31.01 16.61
N PRO A 184 -21.93 30.40 16.12
CA PRO A 184 -22.67 30.93 14.98
C PRO A 184 -23.16 32.39 15.25
N GLY A 185 -22.84 33.30 14.32
CA GLY A 185 -23.21 34.70 14.40
C GLY A 185 -22.25 35.58 15.24
N GLU A 186 -21.22 34.96 15.84
CA GLU A 186 -20.21 35.69 16.62
C GLU A 186 -18.89 35.97 15.85
N GLU A 187 -18.88 35.74 14.56
CA GLU A 187 -17.70 35.89 13.71
C GLU A 187 -17.13 37.31 13.77
N ALA A 188 -17.99 38.33 13.69
CA ALA A 188 -17.57 39.75 13.78
C ALA A 188 -16.95 40.06 15.14
N THR A 189 -17.56 39.59 16.22
CA THR A 189 -17.08 39.79 17.60
C THR A 189 -15.74 39.10 17.82
N PHE A 190 -15.59 37.91 17.31
CA PHE A 190 -14.35 37.13 17.34
C PHE A 190 -13.21 37.82 16.58
N LEU A 191 -13.49 38.36 15.39
CA LEU A 191 -12.48 38.98 14.52
C LEU A 191 -12.10 40.38 15.03
N ALA A 192 -13.03 41.14 15.65
CA ALA A 192 -12.85 42.53 16.00
C ALA A 192 -11.55 42.88 16.74
N PRO A 193 -11.08 42.15 17.77
CA PRO A 193 -9.84 42.47 18.49
C PRO A 193 -8.57 42.13 17.73
N LEU A 194 -8.66 41.43 16.60
CA LEU A 194 -7.50 40.93 15.86
C LEU A 194 -6.92 42.05 14.95
N PRO A 195 -5.60 42.00 14.67
CA PRO A 195 -4.97 42.96 13.79
C PRO A 195 -5.43 42.79 12.34
N LEU A 196 -5.51 43.90 11.59
CA LEU A 196 -5.93 43.91 10.18
C LEU A 196 -5.10 42.99 9.26
N THR A 197 -3.85 42.72 9.61
CA THR A 197 -2.99 41.80 8.88
C THR A 197 -3.57 40.38 8.75
N ARG A 198 -4.52 40.01 9.64
CA ARG A 198 -5.21 38.71 9.56
C ARG A 198 -6.22 38.60 8.40
N LEU A 199 -6.64 39.74 7.85
CA LEU A 199 -7.45 39.76 6.63
C LEU A 199 -6.60 39.60 5.37
N SER A 200 -5.25 39.57 5.49
CA SER A 200 -4.28 39.52 4.40
C SER A 200 -4.56 40.56 3.29
N PRO A 201 -4.74 41.86 3.63
CA PRO A 201 -4.97 42.88 2.64
C PRO A 201 -3.77 43.02 1.70
N GLU A 202 -4.02 43.40 0.45
CA GLU A 202 -2.95 43.76 -0.49
C GLU A 202 -2.10 44.91 0.08
N LEU A 203 -0.83 44.97 -0.34
CA LEU A 203 0.16 45.91 0.20
C LEU A 203 -0.34 47.38 0.17
N GLU A 204 -0.97 47.79 -0.93
CA GLU A 204 -1.50 49.13 -1.08
C GLU A 204 -2.68 49.42 -0.15
N ALA A 205 -3.61 48.45 -0.06
CA ALA A 205 -4.75 48.54 0.84
C ALA A 205 -4.28 48.54 2.30
N ALA A 206 -3.34 47.68 2.68
CA ALA A 206 -2.74 47.66 4.01
C ALA A 206 -2.09 48.99 4.41
N ALA A 207 -1.30 49.58 3.49
CA ALA A 207 -0.65 50.87 3.70
C ALA A 207 -1.68 52.00 3.87
N MET A 208 -2.76 51.98 3.10
CA MET A 208 -3.83 52.97 3.17
C MET A 208 -4.62 52.85 4.45
N LEU A 209 -5.01 51.64 4.86
CA LEU A 209 -5.70 51.39 6.15
C LEU A 209 -4.83 51.83 7.33
N HIS A 210 -3.53 51.57 7.28
CA HIS A 210 -2.59 52.05 8.31
C HIS A 210 -2.51 53.58 8.37
N ARG A 211 -2.50 54.29 7.21
CA ARG A 211 -2.54 55.78 7.15
C ARG A 211 -3.82 56.34 7.76
N PHE A 212 -4.93 55.61 7.68
CA PHE A 212 -6.20 55.99 8.33
C PHE A 212 -6.21 55.70 9.82
N GLY A 213 -5.13 55.20 10.39
CA GLY A 213 -5.01 54.90 11.81
C GLY A 213 -5.77 53.65 12.25
N LEU A 214 -6.20 52.80 11.30
CA LEU A 214 -6.88 51.55 11.60
C LEU A 214 -5.86 50.48 11.96
N SER A 215 -6.02 49.85 13.12
CA SER A 215 -5.11 48.85 13.64
C SER A 215 -5.76 47.46 13.80
N SER A 216 -7.05 47.47 14.11
CA SER A 216 -7.81 46.24 14.33
C SER A 216 -8.88 46.03 13.27
N ILE A 217 -9.30 44.77 13.14
CA ILE A 217 -10.42 44.38 12.26
C ILE A 217 -11.71 45.10 12.70
N GLY A 218 -11.91 45.24 14.01
CA GLY A 218 -13.06 45.94 14.55
C GLY A 218 -13.09 47.45 14.23
N ASP A 219 -11.93 48.11 14.05
CA ASP A 219 -11.90 49.51 13.61
C ASP A 219 -12.42 49.63 12.17
N LEU A 220 -12.04 48.70 11.28
CA LEU A 220 -12.55 48.67 9.91
C LEU A 220 -14.04 48.33 9.84
N ALA A 221 -14.51 47.38 10.67
CA ALA A 221 -15.90 46.96 10.70
C ALA A 221 -16.89 48.05 11.16
N LYS A 222 -16.40 49.06 11.93
CA LYS A 222 -17.21 50.18 12.44
C LYS A 222 -17.41 51.29 11.41
N LEU A 223 -16.58 51.34 10.37
CA LEU A 223 -16.69 52.38 9.36
C LEU A 223 -17.86 52.09 8.39
N PRO A 224 -18.49 53.15 7.84
CA PRO A 224 -19.50 52.97 6.81
C PRO A 224 -18.90 52.30 5.55
N GLU A 225 -19.58 51.28 5.00
CA GLU A 225 -19.13 50.57 3.80
C GLU A 225 -18.90 51.51 2.62
N SER A 226 -19.81 52.49 2.43
CA SER A 226 -19.72 53.49 1.36
C SER A 226 -18.42 54.33 1.40
N GLU A 227 -17.95 54.68 2.60
CA GLU A 227 -16.72 55.46 2.76
C GLU A 227 -15.47 54.63 2.41
N ILE A 228 -15.48 53.34 2.81
CA ILE A 228 -14.39 52.44 2.48
C ILE A 228 -14.38 52.11 0.99
N ALA A 229 -15.55 51.83 0.41
CA ALA A 229 -15.68 51.57 -1.03
C ALA A 229 -15.30 52.78 -1.88
N SER A 230 -15.59 54.02 -1.43
CA SER A 230 -15.20 55.23 -2.18
C SER A 230 -13.68 55.45 -2.25
N ARG A 231 -12.90 54.92 -1.28
CA ARG A 231 -11.44 55.11 -1.17
C ARG A 231 -10.62 53.94 -1.66
N LEU A 232 -11.11 52.73 -1.46
CA LEU A 232 -10.41 51.46 -1.78
C LEU A 232 -11.12 50.63 -2.87
N GLY A 233 -12.26 51.15 -3.39
CA GLY A 233 -13.02 50.43 -4.42
C GLY A 233 -13.60 49.13 -3.92
N GLU A 234 -13.68 48.12 -4.82
CA GLU A 234 -14.21 46.81 -4.51
C GLU A 234 -13.40 46.06 -3.44
N VAL A 235 -12.06 46.20 -3.49
CA VAL A 235 -11.15 45.62 -2.47
C VAL A 235 -11.50 46.11 -1.08
N GLY A 236 -11.84 47.40 -0.94
CA GLY A 236 -12.27 47.98 0.34
C GLY A 236 -13.59 47.41 0.83
N ARG A 237 -14.55 47.18 -0.07
CA ARG A 237 -15.83 46.55 0.22
C ARG A 237 -15.66 45.11 0.70
N GLU A 238 -14.86 44.32 -0.02
CA GLU A 238 -14.55 42.95 0.39
C GLU A 238 -13.87 42.86 1.75
N LEU A 239 -12.90 43.74 2.02
CA LEU A 239 -12.24 43.84 3.33
C LEU A 239 -13.22 44.26 4.46
N HIS A 240 -14.17 45.14 4.16
CA HIS A 240 -15.19 45.55 5.12
C HIS A 240 -16.16 44.39 5.43
N TRP A 241 -16.62 43.62 4.42
CA TRP A 241 -17.41 42.43 4.65
C TRP A 241 -16.64 41.40 5.46
N ALA A 242 -15.38 41.14 5.08
CA ALA A 242 -14.49 40.25 5.81
C ALA A 242 -14.33 40.66 7.28
N ALA A 243 -14.20 41.96 7.56
CA ALA A 243 -14.12 42.49 8.94
C ALA A 243 -15.39 42.24 9.76
N ARG A 244 -16.53 42.14 9.12
CA ARG A 244 -17.83 41.76 9.71
C ARG A 244 -18.08 40.26 9.75
N GLY A 245 -17.09 39.44 9.40
CA GLY A 245 -17.21 37.97 9.35
C GLY A 245 -17.98 37.44 8.15
N ILE A 246 -18.33 38.31 7.17
CA ILE A 246 -19.05 37.95 5.94
C ILE A 246 -18.02 37.57 4.89
N ASP A 247 -18.11 36.33 4.41
CA ASP A 247 -17.29 35.83 3.29
C ASP A 247 -18.22 35.20 2.28
N PRO A 248 -18.47 35.86 1.12
CA PRO A 248 -19.39 35.37 0.11
C PRO A 248 -18.84 34.19 -0.71
N ARG A 249 -17.56 33.86 -0.57
CA ARG A 249 -16.92 32.81 -1.33
C ARG A 249 -17.47 31.43 -0.96
N PRO A 250 -18.10 30.70 -1.91
CA PRO A 250 -18.63 29.37 -1.63
C PRO A 250 -17.49 28.36 -1.37
N LEU A 251 -17.81 27.27 -0.70
CA LEU A 251 -16.95 26.12 -0.64
C LEU A 251 -16.90 25.47 -2.04
N MET A 252 -15.70 25.25 -2.56
CA MET A 252 -15.47 24.62 -3.87
C MET A 252 -14.93 23.19 -3.67
N PRO A 253 -15.82 22.17 -3.53
CA PRO A 253 -15.39 20.83 -3.25
C PRO A 253 -14.55 20.27 -4.40
N ARG A 254 -13.46 19.56 -4.05
CA ARG A 254 -12.67 18.87 -5.05
C ARG A 254 -13.41 17.64 -5.59
N PRO A 255 -13.23 17.28 -6.88
CA PRO A 255 -13.74 16.02 -7.39
C PRO A 255 -12.97 14.83 -6.80
N LEU A 256 -13.71 13.76 -6.45
CA LEU A 256 -13.14 12.46 -6.07
C LEU A 256 -12.79 11.66 -7.33
N PRO A 257 -11.80 10.73 -7.33
CA PRO A 257 -11.30 9.94 -6.19
C PRO A 257 -9.97 10.44 -5.63
N PRO A 258 -9.66 10.13 -4.34
CA PRO A 258 -8.37 10.43 -3.74
C PRO A 258 -7.25 9.61 -4.41
N GLU A 259 -6.13 10.25 -4.71
CA GLU A 259 -4.93 9.59 -5.19
C GLU A 259 -4.06 9.19 -4.00
N PHE A 260 -3.94 7.88 -3.73
CA PHE A 260 -3.02 7.36 -2.71
C PHE A 260 -1.59 7.37 -3.25
N ARG A 261 -0.94 8.51 -3.13
CA ARG A 261 0.41 8.73 -3.63
C ARG A 261 1.36 9.21 -2.53
N GLU A 262 2.56 8.69 -2.50
CA GLU A 262 3.68 9.13 -1.66
C GLU A 262 4.95 9.18 -2.50
N GLY A 263 5.77 10.19 -2.29
CA GLY A 263 7.04 10.32 -3.00
C GLY A 263 7.93 11.37 -2.36
N MET A 264 9.17 11.41 -2.82
CA MET A 264 10.14 12.43 -2.44
C MET A 264 11.31 12.48 -3.42
N GLU A 265 11.96 13.63 -3.51
CA GLU A 265 13.25 13.80 -4.13
C GLU A 265 14.37 13.51 -3.12
N LEU A 266 15.37 12.75 -3.55
CA LEU A 266 16.51 12.37 -2.69
C LEU A 266 17.58 13.46 -2.78
N GLU A 267 18.22 13.75 -1.65
CA GLU A 267 19.30 14.75 -1.60
C GLU A 267 20.54 14.32 -2.41
N TRP A 268 20.75 13.00 -2.48
CA TRP A 268 21.83 12.37 -3.26
C TRP A 268 21.25 11.18 -4.02
N PRO A 269 21.67 10.98 -5.28
CA PRO A 269 21.27 9.79 -6.02
C PRO A 269 21.77 8.50 -5.35
N LEU A 270 20.91 7.51 -5.22
CA LEU A 270 21.21 6.22 -4.61
C LEU A 270 21.53 5.18 -5.67
N VAL A 271 22.68 4.52 -5.52
CA VAL A 271 23.11 3.40 -6.38
C VAL A 271 22.70 2.06 -5.78
N ALA A 272 22.72 1.95 -4.45
CA ALA A 272 22.48 0.70 -3.74
C ALA A 272 20.99 0.53 -3.41
N LEU A 273 20.51 -0.72 -3.53
CA LEU A 273 19.11 -1.07 -3.30
C LEU A 273 18.69 -0.95 -1.82
N ASP A 274 19.53 -1.39 -0.88
CA ASP A 274 19.17 -1.42 0.54
C ASP A 274 18.89 -0.02 1.15
N PRO A 275 19.70 1.03 0.89
CA PRO A 275 19.36 2.39 1.31
C PRO A 275 18.05 2.90 0.70
N PHE A 276 17.80 2.59 -0.57
CA PHE A 276 16.53 2.95 -1.21
C PHE A 276 15.34 2.28 -0.52
N LEU A 277 15.42 0.97 -0.26
CA LEU A 277 14.35 0.22 0.40
C LEU A 277 14.08 0.71 1.83
N PHE A 278 15.11 1.19 2.53
CA PHE A 278 14.94 1.81 3.85
C PHE A 278 14.06 3.07 3.78
N ILE A 279 14.33 3.96 2.81
CA ILE A 279 13.52 5.17 2.59
C ILE A 279 12.13 4.81 2.08
N ALA A 280 12.03 3.86 1.13
CA ALA A 280 10.79 3.35 0.59
C ALA A 280 9.88 2.78 1.69
N ASN A 281 10.44 2.11 2.70
CA ASN A 281 9.68 1.59 3.84
C ASN A 281 8.90 2.70 4.55
N ALA A 282 9.53 3.83 4.83
CA ALA A 282 8.87 4.95 5.49
C ALA A 282 7.74 5.56 4.64
N ALA A 283 7.95 5.66 3.33
CA ALA A 283 6.92 6.16 2.41
C ALA A 283 5.73 5.19 2.30
N LEU A 284 5.99 3.89 2.19
CA LEU A 284 4.95 2.86 2.14
C LEU A 284 4.17 2.75 3.47
N ASP A 285 4.83 2.97 4.62
CA ASP A 285 4.16 3.00 5.93
C ASP A 285 3.18 4.19 6.01
N ARG A 286 3.56 5.37 5.54
CA ARG A 286 2.67 6.53 5.44
C ARG A 286 1.49 6.24 4.50
N LEU A 287 1.76 5.68 3.33
CA LEU A 287 0.75 5.31 2.34
C LEU A 287 -0.25 4.29 2.91
N SER A 288 0.26 3.27 3.61
CA SER A 288 -0.56 2.24 4.28
C SER A 288 -1.48 2.84 5.35
N LYS A 289 -0.96 3.76 6.18
CA LYS A 289 -1.75 4.46 7.20
C LYS A 289 -2.87 5.33 6.59
N ARG A 290 -2.58 6.02 5.48
CA ARG A 290 -3.59 6.80 4.75
C ARG A 290 -4.72 5.91 4.23
N MET A 291 -4.39 4.79 3.58
CA MET A 291 -5.38 3.82 3.12
C MET A 291 -6.17 3.21 4.29
N GLU A 292 -5.54 2.99 5.45
CA GLU A 292 -6.20 2.46 6.64
C GLU A 292 -7.28 3.39 7.17
N ILE A 293 -6.99 4.69 7.25
CA ILE A 293 -7.94 5.71 7.70
C ILE A 293 -9.21 5.70 6.84
N GLN A 294 -9.07 5.49 5.54
CA GLN A 294 -10.21 5.43 4.61
C GLN A 294 -10.80 4.01 4.44
N GLY A 295 -10.29 3.02 5.15
CA GLY A 295 -10.79 1.65 5.10
C GLY A 295 -10.36 0.86 3.86
N PHE A 296 -9.36 1.31 3.10
CA PHE A 296 -8.81 0.65 1.92
C PHE A 296 -7.55 -0.15 2.22
N ALA A 297 -7.15 -0.98 1.25
CA ALA A 297 -5.90 -1.70 1.19
C ALA A 297 -5.35 -1.62 -0.24
N CYS A 298 -4.05 -1.78 -0.42
CA CYS A 298 -3.39 -1.74 -1.72
C CYS A 298 -3.62 -3.05 -2.48
N LYS A 299 -4.15 -2.97 -3.69
CA LYS A 299 -4.30 -4.10 -4.63
C LYS A 299 -3.17 -4.15 -5.65
N ARG A 300 -2.70 -2.99 -6.11
CA ARG A 300 -1.60 -2.82 -7.03
C ARG A 300 -0.77 -1.62 -6.59
N LEU A 301 0.53 -1.78 -6.55
CA LEU A 301 1.48 -0.71 -6.26
C LEU A 301 2.22 -0.35 -7.54
N GLU A 302 2.04 0.87 -8.02
CA GLU A 302 2.87 1.45 -9.07
C GLU A 302 3.96 2.31 -8.45
N PHE A 303 5.15 2.25 -8.99
CA PHE A 303 6.24 3.10 -8.55
C PHE A 303 7.06 3.61 -9.74
N THR A 304 7.38 4.89 -9.67
CA THR A 304 8.21 5.57 -10.64
C THR A 304 9.48 6.03 -9.95
N LEU A 305 10.62 5.64 -10.49
CA LEU A 305 11.93 6.08 -10.04
C LEU A 305 12.41 7.20 -10.96
N THR A 306 12.84 8.32 -10.40
CA THR A 306 13.54 9.36 -11.14
C THR A 306 15.02 9.03 -11.12
N LEU A 307 15.66 8.99 -12.28
CA LEU A 307 17.04 8.58 -12.47
C LEU A 307 17.97 9.78 -12.68
N ASP A 308 19.21 9.68 -12.21
CA ASP A 308 20.26 10.69 -12.39
C ASP A 308 21.21 10.30 -13.55
N PRO A 309 21.55 11.22 -14.52
CA PRO A 309 21.17 12.63 -14.54
C PRO A 309 19.74 12.88 -15.05
N ASP A 310 19.19 12.00 -15.86
CA ASP A 310 17.87 12.14 -16.48
C ASP A 310 17.22 10.75 -16.71
N GLY A 311 15.89 10.72 -16.69
CA GLY A 311 15.10 9.54 -17.01
C GLY A 311 14.17 9.09 -15.92
N TYR A 312 13.28 8.17 -16.29
CA TYR A 312 12.29 7.58 -15.38
C TYR A 312 12.24 6.07 -15.62
N ASP A 313 12.05 5.33 -14.53
CA ASP A 313 11.79 3.89 -14.54
C ASP A 313 10.45 3.66 -13.85
N ALA A 314 9.41 3.32 -14.61
CA ALA A 314 8.06 3.13 -14.12
C ALA A 314 7.70 1.64 -14.10
N ARG A 315 7.25 1.15 -12.94
CA ARG A 315 6.93 -0.26 -12.70
C ARG A 315 5.60 -0.43 -11.97
N GLY A 316 5.04 -1.63 -12.05
CA GLY A 316 3.82 -1.98 -11.35
C GLY A 316 3.89 -3.38 -10.76
N ILE A 317 3.47 -3.52 -9.51
CA ILE A 317 3.42 -4.78 -8.78
C ILE A 317 1.97 -5.07 -8.43
N ASP A 318 1.40 -6.14 -8.98
CA ASP A 318 0.11 -6.64 -8.57
C ASP A 318 0.24 -7.43 -7.27
N LEU A 319 -0.51 -7.03 -6.25
CA LEU A 319 -0.51 -7.71 -4.96
C LEU A 319 -1.51 -8.87 -4.99
N PRO A 320 -1.14 -10.04 -4.47
CA PRO A 320 -1.97 -11.25 -4.55
C PRO A 320 -3.34 -11.11 -3.90
N ALA A 321 -3.41 -10.24 -2.88
CA ALA A 321 -4.63 -9.81 -2.23
C ALA A 321 -4.47 -8.37 -1.76
N PRO A 322 -5.58 -7.59 -1.66
CA PRO A 322 -5.51 -6.25 -1.10
C PRO A 322 -4.91 -6.27 0.29
N THR A 323 -3.76 -5.64 0.48
CA THR A 323 -2.99 -5.69 1.74
C THR A 323 -2.52 -4.30 2.17
N ARG A 324 -2.30 -4.15 3.48
CA ARG A 324 -1.64 -3.00 4.11
C ARG A 324 -0.26 -3.38 4.65
N ASP A 325 0.16 -4.63 4.46
CA ASP A 325 1.44 -5.11 4.96
C ASP A 325 2.59 -4.55 4.12
N VAL A 326 3.26 -3.56 4.71
CA VAL A 326 4.42 -2.89 4.09
C VAL A 326 5.57 -3.87 3.83
N LYS A 327 5.74 -4.89 4.69
CA LYS A 327 6.79 -5.90 4.48
C LYS A 327 6.56 -6.71 3.21
N THR A 328 5.31 -7.03 2.91
CA THR A 328 4.94 -7.72 1.66
C THR A 328 5.24 -6.84 0.46
N MET A 329 4.83 -5.56 0.49
CA MET A 329 5.09 -4.62 -0.61
C MET A 329 6.59 -4.45 -0.87
N LEU A 330 7.39 -4.22 0.19
CA LEU A 330 8.85 -4.11 0.10
C LEU A 330 9.52 -5.38 -0.41
N THR A 331 9.05 -6.55 0.02
CA THR A 331 9.63 -7.82 -0.44
C THR A 331 9.42 -8.01 -1.94
N LEU A 332 8.21 -7.71 -2.44
CA LEU A 332 7.91 -7.83 -3.86
C LEU A 332 8.65 -6.76 -4.67
N MET A 333 8.77 -5.53 -4.15
CA MET A 333 9.56 -4.47 -4.76
C MET A 333 11.05 -4.84 -4.83
N ARG A 334 11.62 -5.40 -3.76
CA ARG A 334 13.00 -5.90 -3.74
C ARG A 334 13.22 -6.94 -4.83
N LEU A 335 12.36 -7.94 -4.92
CA LEU A 335 12.46 -9.02 -5.92
C LEU A 335 12.38 -8.49 -7.35
N ASP A 336 11.50 -7.52 -7.60
CA ASP A 336 11.37 -6.87 -8.90
C ASP A 336 12.65 -6.11 -9.28
N MET A 337 13.18 -5.30 -8.35
CA MET A 337 14.38 -4.50 -8.58
C MET A 337 15.67 -5.34 -8.63
N GLU A 338 15.74 -6.48 -7.94
CA GLU A 338 16.84 -7.43 -8.06
C GLU A 338 16.83 -8.14 -9.42
N LYS A 339 15.64 -8.47 -9.93
CA LYS A 339 15.47 -9.08 -11.25
C LYS A 339 15.80 -8.11 -12.38
N THR A 340 15.40 -6.86 -12.23
CA THR A 340 15.60 -5.80 -13.23
C THR A 340 16.10 -4.54 -12.52
N PRO A 341 17.42 -4.40 -12.28
CA PRO A 341 17.97 -3.22 -11.63
C PRO A 341 17.68 -1.94 -12.42
N PRO A 342 17.49 -0.78 -11.76
CA PRO A 342 17.40 0.51 -12.43
C PRO A 342 18.64 0.78 -13.29
N GLY A 343 18.46 1.40 -14.46
CA GLY A 343 19.54 1.67 -15.39
C GLY A 343 20.54 2.76 -14.95
N ALA A 344 20.19 3.54 -13.92
CA ALA A 344 21.01 4.63 -13.40
C ALA A 344 20.68 4.87 -11.90
N PRO A 345 21.48 5.68 -11.18
CA PRO A 345 21.21 6.01 -9.78
C PRO A 345 19.84 6.66 -9.59
N VAL A 346 19.17 6.33 -8.49
CA VAL A 346 17.83 6.83 -8.17
C VAL A 346 17.94 8.18 -7.46
N ALA A 347 17.45 9.24 -8.09
CA ALA A 347 17.41 10.61 -7.56
C ALA A 347 16.07 10.97 -6.89
N GLY A 348 15.02 10.19 -7.10
CA GLY A 348 13.72 10.40 -6.49
C GLY A 348 12.78 9.23 -6.78
N PHE A 349 11.63 9.23 -6.11
CA PHE A 349 10.61 8.21 -6.34
C PHE A 349 9.20 8.72 -6.07
N SER A 350 8.24 8.05 -6.66
CA SER A 350 6.82 8.24 -6.41
C SER A 350 6.11 6.89 -6.40
N PHE A 351 5.36 6.60 -5.36
CA PHE A 351 4.50 5.42 -5.21
C PHE A 351 3.03 5.82 -5.40
N VAL A 352 2.29 5.04 -6.17
CA VAL A 352 0.85 5.17 -6.34
C VAL A 352 0.22 3.83 -5.97
N ALA A 353 -0.63 3.83 -4.94
CA ALA A 353 -1.37 2.64 -4.54
C ALA A 353 -2.78 2.67 -5.11
N HIS A 354 -3.15 1.61 -5.84
CA HIS A 354 -4.52 1.39 -6.30
C HIS A 354 -5.32 0.74 -5.18
N PRO A 355 -6.35 1.44 -4.65
CA PRO A 355 -7.09 0.97 -3.50
C PRO A 355 -8.10 -0.12 -3.87
N ASP A 356 -8.29 -1.07 -2.96
CA ASP A 356 -9.40 -2.03 -2.97
C ASP A 356 -9.84 -2.29 -1.52
N ARG A 357 -11.02 -2.87 -1.35
CA ARG A 357 -11.51 -3.21 0.00
C ARG A 357 -10.75 -4.40 0.57
N PRO A 358 -10.26 -4.33 1.82
CA PRO A 358 -9.61 -5.47 2.45
C PRO A 358 -10.58 -6.64 2.56
N ARG A 359 -10.15 -7.83 2.16
CA ARG A 359 -10.96 -9.04 2.32
C ARG A 359 -10.98 -9.42 3.79
N ARG A 360 -12.14 -9.36 4.43
CA ARG A 360 -12.33 -9.89 5.78
C ARG A 360 -12.48 -11.40 5.68
N ALA A 361 -11.42 -12.15 5.92
CA ALA A 361 -11.51 -13.60 6.13
C ALA A 361 -11.96 -13.84 7.58
N GLN A 362 -13.16 -14.37 7.77
CA GLN A 362 -13.57 -14.85 9.07
C GLN A 362 -12.82 -16.16 9.33
N LEU A 363 -11.78 -16.09 10.16
CA LEU A 363 -11.08 -17.29 10.62
C LEU A 363 -12.02 -18.12 11.49
N SER A 364 -12.02 -19.45 11.28
CA SER A 364 -12.81 -20.36 12.13
C SER A 364 -12.32 -20.28 13.59
N LEU A 365 -13.23 -19.99 14.50
CA LEU A 365 -12.92 -19.88 15.95
C LEU A 365 -12.51 -21.22 16.56
N PHE A 366 -12.86 -22.35 15.93
CA PHE A 366 -12.75 -23.72 16.49
C PHE A 366 -12.07 -24.71 15.52
N GLY A 367 -11.41 -24.22 14.45
CA GLY A 367 -10.68 -25.08 13.50
C GLY A 367 -9.16 -25.02 13.70
N PRO A 368 -8.40 -26.00 13.15
CA PRO A 368 -6.96 -25.87 13.10
C PRO A 368 -6.60 -24.58 12.36
N SER A 369 -5.56 -23.89 12.83
CA SER A 369 -5.07 -22.64 12.26
C SER A 369 -4.71 -22.85 10.78
N ALA A 370 -5.67 -22.61 9.90
CA ALA A 370 -5.41 -22.62 8.46
C ALA A 370 -4.52 -21.43 8.11
N VAL A 371 -3.55 -21.64 7.23
CA VAL A 371 -2.76 -20.54 6.67
C VAL A 371 -3.72 -19.52 6.08
N SER A 372 -3.60 -18.26 6.48
CA SER A 372 -4.51 -17.24 5.95
C SER A 372 -4.39 -17.20 4.42
N PRO A 373 -5.50 -17.03 3.69
CA PRO A 373 -5.48 -16.91 2.22
C PRO A 373 -4.48 -15.85 1.73
N GLU A 374 -4.29 -14.79 2.52
CA GLU A 374 -3.36 -13.70 2.25
C GLU A 374 -1.89 -14.14 2.35
N THR A 375 -1.54 -14.89 3.41
CA THR A 375 -0.19 -15.44 3.59
C THR A 375 0.16 -16.42 2.48
N LEU A 376 -0.81 -17.26 2.09
CA LEU A 376 -0.64 -18.21 0.99
C LEU A 376 -0.46 -17.48 -0.34
N ALA A 377 -1.30 -16.48 -0.63
CA ALA A 377 -1.22 -15.67 -1.83
C ALA A 377 0.13 -14.91 -1.93
N THR A 378 0.61 -14.35 -0.80
CA THR A 378 1.93 -13.71 -0.73
C THR A 378 3.07 -14.69 -1.01
N THR A 379 2.98 -15.90 -0.48
CA THR A 379 3.99 -16.95 -0.71
C THR A 379 4.04 -17.35 -2.20
N ILE A 380 2.88 -17.49 -2.82
CA ILE A 380 2.76 -17.80 -4.25
C ILE A 380 3.34 -16.67 -5.11
N ALA A 381 3.04 -15.39 -4.78
CA ALA A 381 3.60 -14.25 -5.51
C ALA A 381 5.14 -14.23 -5.44
N LYS A 382 5.72 -14.53 -4.27
CA LYS A 382 7.18 -14.68 -4.13
C LYS A 382 7.71 -15.82 -5.00
N LEU A 383 7.04 -16.95 -5.03
CA LEU A 383 7.44 -18.09 -5.87
C LEU A 383 7.35 -17.74 -7.36
N ILE A 384 6.30 -17.06 -7.80
CA ILE A 384 6.14 -16.59 -9.18
C ILE A 384 7.26 -15.63 -9.55
N SER A 385 7.62 -14.69 -8.66
CA SER A 385 8.72 -13.75 -8.90
C SER A 385 10.07 -14.45 -9.10
N ILE A 386 10.31 -15.55 -8.36
CA ILE A 386 11.57 -16.32 -8.46
C ILE A 386 11.57 -17.26 -9.64
N LEU A 387 10.48 -17.98 -9.87
CA LEU A 387 10.39 -19.08 -10.86
C LEU A 387 9.91 -18.63 -12.24
N GLY A 388 9.24 -17.48 -12.32
CA GLY A 388 8.62 -16.92 -13.52
C GLY A 388 7.13 -17.26 -13.64
N ASP A 389 6.45 -16.49 -14.48
CA ASP A 389 5.02 -16.64 -14.74
C ASP A 389 4.71 -18.02 -15.38
N GLY A 390 3.58 -18.59 -15.00
CA GLY A 390 3.11 -19.88 -15.51
C GLY A 390 3.80 -21.12 -14.91
N ARG A 391 4.82 -20.95 -14.07
CA ARG A 391 5.51 -22.07 -13.40
C ARG A 391 4.99 -22.38 -12.00
N VAL A 392 4.18 -21.50 -11.45
CA VAL A 392 3.56 -21.64 -10.12
C VAL A 392 2.06 -21.45 -10.27
N GLY A 393 1.30 -22.43 -9.84
CA GLY A 393 -0.15 -22.37 -9.97
C GLY A 393 -0.83 -23.61 -9.44
N MET A 394 -2.10 -23.76 -9.78
CA MET A 394 -2.91 -24.92 -9.41
C MET A 394 -2.97 -25.90 -10.60
N PRO A 395 -2.61 -27.20 -10.40
CA PRO A 395 -2.74 -28.17 -11.46
C PRO A 395 -4.21 -28.38 -11.81
N MET A 396 -4.49 -28.40 -13.09
CA MET A 396 -5.82 -28.63 -13.65
C MET A 396 -5.76 -29.81 -14.64
N THR A 397 -6.77 -30.65 -14.59
CA THR A 397 -6.94 -31.69 -15.59
C THR A 397 -7.20 -31.07 -16.96
N VAL A 398 -6.57 -31.58 -17.97
CA VAL A 398 -6.82 -31.27 -19.38
C VAL A 398 -7.60 -32.41 -20.03
N ASP A 399 -8.26 -32.11 -21.13
CA ASP A 399 -8.88 -33.14 -21.95
C ASP A 399 -7.79 -33.93 -22.66
N GLY A 400 -7.52 -35.11 -22.13
CA GLY A 400 -6.45 -35.99 -22.62
C GLY A 400 -6.35 -37.28 -21.80
N HIS A 401 -5.74 -38.31 -22.39
CA HIS A 401 -5.62 -39.64 -21.79
C HIS A 401 -4.22 -39.93 -21.22
N LEU A 402 -3.24 -39.07 -21.51
CA LEU A 402 -1.88 -39.27 -21.01
C LEU A 402 -1.75 -38.79 -19.56
N PRO A 403 -1.23 -39.60 -18.62
CA PRO A 403 -1.20 -39.31 -17.19
C PRO A 403 -0.26 -38.15 -16.83
N GLU A 404 0.69 -37.81 -17.69
CA GLU A 404 1.61 -36.70 -17.48
C GLU A 404 1.06 -35.33 -17.93
N ARG A 405 -0.05 -35.28 -18.67
CA ARG A 405 -0.65 -34.03 -19.14
C ARG A 405 -1.51 -33.37 -18.07
N TYR A 406 -1.17 -32.15 -17.77
CA TYR A 406 -1.94 -31.25 -16.91
C TYR A 406 -1.67 -29.81 -17.35
N ALA A 407 -2.60 -28.94 -17.11
CA ALA A 407 -2.39 -27.50 -17.22
C ALA A 407 -2.09 -26.91 -15.83
N VAL A 408 -1.38 -25.80 -15.84
CA VAL A 408 -1.19 -24.99 -14.63
C VAL A 408 -2.06 -23.75 -14.78
N ASN A 409 -3.08 -23.64 -13.94
CA ASN A 409 -3.94 -22.46 -13.90
C ASN A 409 -3.46 -21.49 -12.82
N VAL A 410 -3.85 -20.22 -12.93
CA VAL A 410 -3.56 -19.22 -11.90
C VAL A 410 -4.10 -19.73 -10.57
N PHE A 411 -3.28 -19.65 -9.52
CA PHE A 411 -3.70 -20.11 -8.20
C PHE A 411 -4.92 -19.32 -7.71
N SER A 412 -5.97 -20.07 -7.39
CA SER A 412 -7.14 -19.55 -6.68
C SER A 412 -7.27 -20.32 -5.37
N PRO A 413 -7.41 -19.66 -4.22
CA PRO A 413 -7.62 -20.36 -2.95
C PRO A 413 -8.83 -21.31 -3.07
N PRO A 414 -8.73 -22.57 -2.64
CA PRO A 414 -9.86 -23.47 -2.67
C PRO A 414 -11.01 -22.89 -1.84
N PRO A 415 -12.26 -23.05 -2.25
CA PRO A 415 -13.40 -22.66 -1.45
C PRO A 415 -13.34 -23.40 -0.10
N PRO A 416 -13.88 -22.80 0.97
CA PRO A 416 -13.93 -23.47 2.27
C PRO A 416 -14.61 -24.83 2.12
N PRO A 417 -14.14 -25.87 2.83
CA PRO A 417 -14.68 -27.20 2.72
C PRO A 417 -16.19 -27.19 3.05
N ASP A 418 -16.98 -27.78 2.15
CA ASP A 418 -18.41 -27.95 2.41
C ASP A 418 -18.61 -29.00 3.52
N VAL A 419 -18.86 -28.52 4.72
CA VAL A 419 -19.05 -29.33 5.95
C VAL A 419 -20.24 -30.33 5.81
N ARG A 420 -21.10 -30.13 4.80
CA ARG A 420 -22.28 -30.99 4.56
C ARG A 420 -22.00 -32.18 3.62
N ARG A 421 -20.85 -32.23 2.98
CA ARG A 421 -20.47 -33.41 2.20
C ARG A 421 -20.01 -34.52 3.14
N THR A 422 -20.90 -35.47 3.41
CA THR A 422 -20.51 -36.78 3.95
C THR A 422 -19.48 -37.38 2.99
N PRO A 423 -18.27 -37.73 3.44
CA PRO A 423 -17.29 -38.33 2.55
C PRO A 423 -17.93 -39.58 1.94
N ALA A 424 -18.00 -39.62 0.61
CA ALA A 424 -18.37 -40.85 -0.08
C ALA A 424 -17.45 -41.94 0.47
N ARG A 425 -18.02 -43.09 0.87
CA ARG A 425 -17.23 -44.25 1.34
C ARG A 425 -16.09 -44.43 0.36
N ALA A 426 -14.88 -44.21 0.82
CA ALA A 426 -13.69 -44.39 0.02
C ALA A 426 -13.67 -45.84 -0.48
N ARG A 427 -13.99 -46.06 -1.76
CA ARG A 427 -13.62 -47.30 -2.42
C ARG A 427 -12.10 -47.30 -2.40
N GLY A 428 -11.50 -48.41 -1.97
CA GLY A 428 -10.05 -48.55 -1.98
C GLY A 428 -9.54 -48.17 -3.38
N LEU A 429 -8.85 -47.02 -3.45
CA LEU A 429 -8.21 -46.59 -4.69
C LEU A 429 -6.82 -47.22 -4.72
N LEU A 430 -6.48 -47.86 -5.82
CA LEU A 430 -5.11 -48.31 -6.08
C LEU A 430 -4.24 -47.04 -6.23
N ALA A 431 -3.31 -46.84 -5.31
CA ALA A 431 -2.40 -45.72 -5.40
C ALA A 431 -1.33 -45.99 -6.48
N VAL A 432 -1.16 -45.02 -7.37
CA VAL A 432 -0.19 -45.11 -8.48
C VAL A 432 0.81 -43.99 -8.33
N ARG A 433 2.09 -44.32 -8.22
CA ARG A 433 3.19 -43.35 -8.20
C ARG A 433 3.72 -43.19 -9.62
N THR A 434 3.51 -42.01 -10.22
CA THR A 434 4.01 -41.74 -11.59
C THR A 434 5.47 -41.25 -11.57
N PHE A 435 6.27 -41.66 -12.52
CA PHE A 435 7.62 -41.16 -12.77
C PHE A 435 7.59 -40.05 -13.81
N ARG A 436 8.22 -38.93 -13.51
CA ARG A 436 8.27 -37.76 -14.40
C ARG A 436 9.69 -37.21 -14.47
N PRO A 437 10.39 -37.30 -15.58
CA PRO A 437 9.98 -38.00 -16.84
C PRO A 437 9.87 -39.52 -16.66
N PRO A 438 9.20 -40.23 -17.61
CA PRO A 438 9.21 -41.68 -17.66
C PRO A 438 10.64 -42.21 -17.71
N ILE A 439 10.88 -43.39 -17.11
CA ILE A 439 12.21 -43.97 -17.00
C ILE A 439 12.42 -44.91 -18.20
N PRO A 440 13.45 -44.68 -19.04
CA PRO A 440 13.75 -45.58 -20.15
C PRO A 440 14.22 -46.96 -19.64
N ILE A 441 13.73 -48.02 -20.28
CA ILE A 441 14.02 -49.41 -19.90
C ILE A 441 14.38 -50.26 -21.14
N GLU A 442 15.17 -51.28 -20.90
CA GLU A 442 15.30 -52.42 -21.82
C GLU A 442 14.26 -53.47 -21.46
N VAL A 443 13.65 -54.05 -22.50
CA VAL A 443 12.61 -55.07 -22.37
C VAL A 443 12.99 -56.26 -23.23
N THR A 444 12.95 -57.49 -22.66
CA THR A 444 12.95 -58.69 -23.46
C THR A 444 11.54 -59.27 -23.51
N THR A 445 11.14 -59.71 -24.68
CA THR A 445 9.81 -60.29 -24.93
C THR A 445 9.89 -61.78 -25.19
N ARG A 446 8.81 -62.48 -24.86
CA ARG A 446 8.59 -63.89 -25.28
C ARG A 446 7.46 -63.92 -26.30
N GLU A 447 7.60 -64.74 -27.32
CA GLU A 447 6.50 -65.06 -28.23
C GLU A 447 5.44 -65.84 -27.43
N ALA A 448 4.21 -65.38 -27.39
CA ALA A 448 3.06 -66.11 -26.91
C ALA A 448 2.29 -66.72 -28.10
N GLU A 449 1.44 -67.72 -27.84
CA GLU A 449 0.55 -68.23 -28.87
C GLU A 449 -0.41 -67.13 -29.36
N GLY A 450 -0.15 -66.63 -30.60
CA GLY A 450 -0.83 -65.50 -31.22
C GLY A 450 0.10 -64.27 -31.34
N ASP A 451 -0.41 -63.20 -31.92
CA ASP A 451 0.33 -61.95 -32.14
C ASP A 451 0.60 -61.13 -30.81
N ASP A 452 0.33 -61.73 -29.64
CA ASP A 452 0.47 -61.07 -28.35
C ASP A 452 1.93 -61.09 -27.85
N VAL A 453 2.48 -59.87 -27.61
CA VAL A 453 3.80 -59.67 -27.04
C VAL A 453 3.72 -59.77 -25.50
N GLN A 454 4.38 -60.81 -24.93
CA GLN A 454 4.55 -60.89 -23.47
C GLN A 454 5.93 -60.40 -23.02
N ILE A 455 5.94 -59.51 -22.04
CA ILE A 455 7.18 -58.99 -21.45
C ILE A 455 7.78 -60.05 -20.53
N ALA A 456 9.03 -60.44 -20.78
CA ALA A 456 9.76 -61.45 -20.01
C ALA A 456 10.68 -60.84 -18.95
N THR A 457 11.41 -59.78 -19.28
CA THR A 457 12.28 -59.07 -18.33
C THR A 457 12.26 -57.59 -18.62
N ILE A 458 12.47 -56.81 -17.57
CA ILE A 458 12.68 -55.33 -17.67
C ILE A 458 13.96 -54.95 -16.94
N ARG A 459 14.64 -53.90 -17.43
CA ARG A 459 15.82 -53.31 -16.79
C ARG A 459 15.89 -51.82 -17.06
N SER A 460 16.01 -50.98 -16.02
CA SER A 460 16.18 -49.55 -16.19
C SER A 460 17.54 -49.20 -16.78
N LEU A 461 17.54 -48.27 -17.76
CA LEU A 461 18.74 -47.75 -18.42
C LEU A 461 19.37 -46.56 -17.66
N ALA A 462 18.69 -46.00 -16.69
CA ALA A 462 19.16 -44.86 -15.89
C ALA A 462 19.08 -45.17 -14.39
N ASP A 463 20.03 -44.62 -13.63
CA ASP A 463 19.97 -44.61 -12.19
C ASP A 463 18.82 -43.71 -11.71
N VAL A 464 17.80 -44.30 -11.13
CA VAL A 464 16.65 -43.56 -10.59
C VAL A 464 17.03 -42.98 -9.22
N ILE A 465 17.15 -41.65 -9.14
CA ILE A 465 17.29 -40.96 -7.87
C ILE A 465 15.89 -40.93 -7.22
N SER A 466 15.73 -41.61 -6.08
CA SER A 466 14.48 -41.56 -5.33
C SER A 466 14.27 -40.12 -4.82
N ASP A 467 13.23 -39.49 -5.30
CA ASP A 467 12.79 -38.17 -4.83
C ASP A 467 12.42 -38.28 -3.34
N THR A 468 13.23 -37.68 -2.47
CA THR A 468 13.01 -37.70 -1.03
C THR A 468 11.84 -36.77 -0.70
N ARG A 469 10.67 -37.35 -0.49
CA ARG A 469 9.52 -36.68 0.12
C ARG A 469 9.93 -36.17 1.51
N PRO A 470 9.68 -34.89 1.87
CA PRO A 470 9.88 -34.46 3.24
C PRO A 470 9.00 -35.31 4.18
N PRO A 471 9.53 -35.78 5.34
CA PRO A 471 8.79 -36.63 6.25
C PRO A 471 7.56 -35.89 6.80
N ALA A 472 6.47 -36.63 6.99
CA ALA A 472 5.29 -36.14 7.70
C ALA A 472 5.68 -35.72 9.12
N PRO A 473 5.03 -34.67 9.72
CA PRO A 473 5.51 -34.01 10.92
C PRO A 473 5.61 -34.87 12.20
N ASP A 474 5.24 -36.16 12.19
CA ASP A 474 5.22 -37.05 13.37
C ASP A 474 6.11 -38.31 13.27
N SER A 475 6.97 -38.43 12.28
CA SER A 475 7.92 -39.56 12.19
C SER A 475 9.34 -39.13 12.52
N ARG A 476 9.94 -39.75 13.55
CA ARG A 476 11.36 -39.57 13.90
C ARG A 476 12.26 -39.86 12.70
N PRO A 477 13.29 -39.02 12.44
CA PRO A 477 14.12 -39.15 11.24
C PRO A 477 14.95 -40.45 11.30
N ARG A 478 14.65 -41.41 10.43
CA ARG A 478 15.63 -42.37 9.98
C ARG A 478 16.25 -41.81 8.71
N VAL A 479 17.45 -41.30 8.85
CA VAL A 479 18.33 -40.95 7.74
C VAL A 479 18.80 -42.27 7.10
N GLU A 480 18.20 -42.68 6.00
CA GLU A 480 18.86 -43.54 5.07
C GLU A 480 19.16 -42.72 3.79
N ALA A 481 20.45 -42.65 3.50
CA ALA A 481 21.00 -42.00 2.32
C ALA A 481 20.31 -42.48 1.06
N GLY A 482 20.13 -41.57 0.07
CA GLY A 482 19.45 -41.78 -1.19
C GLY A 482 19.84 -43.12 -1.87
N GLY A 483 18.96 -44.10 -1.74
CA GLY A 483 19.12 -45.38 -2.40
C GLY A 483 18.72 -45.26 -3.87
N LYS A 484 19.63 -45.61 -4.76
CA LYS A 484 19.33 -45.81 -6.18
C LYS A 484 18.29 -46.89 -6.27
N ILE A 485 17.13 -46.63 -6.89
CA ILE A 485 16.14 -47.65 -7.18
C ILE A 485 16.45 -48.19 -8.57
N GLU A 486 17.02 -49.38 -8.63
CA GLU A 486 17.17 -50.11 -9.88
C GLU A 486 15.87 -50.91 -10.15
N ILE A 487 15.18 -50.57 -11.25
CA ILE A 487 14.00 -51.33 -11.71
C ILE A 487 14.50 -52.39 -12.66
N ALA A 488 14.69 -53.61 -12.15
CA ALA A 488 15.16 -54.74 -12.96
C ALA A 488 14.62 -56.07 -12.41
N GLY A 489 14.25 -56.95 -13.29
CA GLY A 489 13.83 -58.30 -12.90
C GLY A 489 13.05 -59.05 -13.95
N THR A 490 12.83 -60.34 -13.66
CA THR A 490 11.96 -61.24 -14.44
C THR A 490 10.51 -60.89 -14.14
N VAL A 491 9.68 -60.83 -15.15
CA VAL A 491 8.25 -60.55 -15.04
C VAL A 491 7.51 -61.87 -14.69
N ARG A 492 6.79 -61.82 -13.57
CA ARG A 492 5.96 -62.90 -13.07
C ARG A 492 4.59 -62.92 -13.75
N ILE A 493 3.95 -61.74 -13.79
CA ILE A 493 2.63 -61.55 -14.39
C ILE A 493 2.70 -60.31 -15.30
N CYS A 494 2.13 -60.44 -16.49
CA CYS A 494 2.02 -59.38 -17.47
C CYS A 494 0.56 -59.26 -17.92
N SER A 495 0.02 -58.05 -17.87
CA SER A 495 -1.32 -57.74 -18.39
C SER A 495 -1.21 -56.61 -19.39
N GLY A 496 -1.90 -56.73 -20.51
CA GLY A 496 -1.83 -55.83 -21.66
C GLY A 496 -1.60 -56.58 -22.98
N PRO A 497 -1.39 -55.90 -24.10
CA PRO A 497 -1.33 -54.44 -24.22
C PRO A 497 -2.71 -53.77 -24.24
N TRP A 498 -2.77 -52.54 -23.77
CA TRP A 498 -3.85 -51.63 -24.13
C TRP A 498 -3.26 -50.37 -24.77
N ARG A 499 -3.93 -49.90 -25.81
CA ARG A 499 -3.46 -48.80 -26.65
C ARG A 499 -4.11 -47.49 -26.22
N VAL A 500 -3.29 -46.46 -26.07
CA VAL A 500 -3.72 -45.07 -25.81
C VAL A 500 -3.24 -44.22 -26.96
N GLU A 501 -4.16 -43.50 -27.58
CA GLU A 501 -3.86 -42.54 -28.65
C GLU A 501 -4.29 -41.15 -28.20
N GLU A 502 -3.37 -40.19 -28.30
CA GLU A 502 -3.64 -38.79 -28.00
C GLU A 502 -3.19 -37.91 -29.15
N GLY A 503 -3.97 -36.84 -29.40
CA GLY A 503 -3.65 -35.90 -30.48
C GLY A 503 -3.81 -36.54 -31.88
N TRP A 504 -4.67 -37.56 -32.04
CA TRP A 504 -4.95 -38.21 -33.35
C TRP A 504 -5.42 -37.22 -34.42
N TRP A 505 -5.88 -36.01 -33.99
CA TRP A 505 -6.27 -34.88 -34.85
C TRP A 505 -5.10 -33.95 -35.19
N SER A 506 -3.90 -34.20 -34.70
CA SER A 506 -2.70 -33.40 -34.93
C SER A 506 -1.74 -34.07 -35.90
N ASP A 507 -0.78 -33.30 -36.43
CA ASP A 507 0.27 -33.85 -37.33
C ASP A 507 1.23 -34.82 -36.63
N ARG A 508 1.19 -34.89 -35.29
CA ARG A 508 2.06 -35.76 -34.48
C ARG A 508 1.25 -36.41 -33.37
N PRO A 509 0.47 -37.45 -33.65
CA PRO A 509 -0.23 -38.21 -32.63
C PRO A 509 0.75 -38.91 -31.68
N ASP A 510 0.47 -38.91 -30.39
CA ASP A 510 1.20 -39.70 -29.40
C ASP A 510 0.46 -41.04 -29.23
N ILE A 511 1.07 -42.15 -29.70
CA ILE A 511 0.50 -43.50 -29.64
C ILE A 511 1.36 -44.31 -28.69
N ARG A 512 0.74 -44.87 -27.66
CA ARG A 512 1.43 -45.70 -26.67
C ARG A 512 0.67 -46.99 -26.44
N GLU A 513 1.42 -48.07 -26.30
CA GLU A 513 0.92 -49.36 -25.86
C GLU A 513 1.41 -49.63 -24.46
N TYR A 514 0.49 -49.90 -23.53
CA TYR A 514 0.77 -50.06 -22.12
C TYR A 514 0.63 -51.49 -21.64
N TRP A 515 1.45 -51.88 -20.66
CA TRP A 515 1.36 -53.12 -19.91
C TRP A 515 1.52 -52.85 -18.41
N ASP A 516 0.81 -53.63 -17.58
CA ASP A 516 1.11 -53.75 -16.17
C ASP A 516 1.93 -55.01 -15.95
N VAL A 517 3.10 -54.87 -15.33
CA VAL A 517 4.02 -55.96 -15.07
C VAL A 517 4.32 -56.11 -13.59
N GLU A 518 4.20 -57.34 -13.09
CA GLU A 518 4.63 -57.70 -11.73
C GLU A 518 5.97 -58.42 -11.82
N LEU A 519 6.95 -57.95 -11.03
CA LEU A 519 8.27 -58.58 -10.99
C LEU A 519 8.32 -59.67 -9.92
N GLU A 520 9.11 -60.74 -10.18
CA GLU A 520 9.33 -61.84 -9.23
C GLU A 520 9.86 -61.37 -7.88
N ARG A 521 10.68 -60.31 -7.85
CA ARG A 521 11.23 -59.70 -6.64
C ARG A 521 10.27 -58.72 -5.96
N GLY A 522 9.05 -58.60 -6.48
CA GLY A 522 8.00 -57.74 -5.99
C GLY A 522 7.98 -56.37 -6.67
N GLY A 523 6.79 -55.73 -6.60
CA GLY A 523 6.47 -54.48 -7.23
C GLY A 523 5.71 -54.66 -8.55
N VAL A 524 4.67 -53.88 -8.70
CA VAL A 524 3.88 -53.82 -9.95
C VAL A 524 4.16 -52.49 -10.61
N TYR A 525 4.52 -52.52 -11.88
CA TYR A 525 4.93 -51.36 -12.66
C TYR A 525 4.07 -51.23 -13.91
N ARG A 526 3.77 -50.02 -14.30
CA ARG A 526 3.18 -49.73 -15.59
C ARG A 526 4.29 -49.36 -16.57
N VAL A 527 4.38 -50.13 -17.66
CA VAL A 527 5.35 -49.90 -18.72
C VAL A 527 4.63 -49.56 -20.02
N PHE A 528 5.26 -48.80 -20.88
CA PHE A 528 4.70 -48.53 -22.20
C PHE A 528 5.77 -48.54 -23.29
N ARG A 529 5.33 -48.85 -24.51
CA ARG A 529 6.09 -48.73 -25.74
C ARG A 529 5.57 -47.53 -26.53
N GLY A 530 6.46 -46.60 -26.85
CA GLY A 530 6.16 -45.44 -27.69
C GLY A 530 6.15 -45.75 -29.18
N SER A 531 5.78 -44.76 -30.00
CA SER A 531 5.72 -44.89 -31.47
C SER A 531 7.07 -45.18 -32.12
N ALA A 532 8.19 -44.85 -31.50
CA ALA A 532 9.56 -45.17 -31.95
C ALA A 532 10.04 -46.54 -31.45
N ALA A 533 9.16 -47.37 -30.93
CA ALA A 533 9.46 -48.68 -30.33
C ALA A 533 10.37 -48.65 -29.09
N GLU A 534 10.52 -47.48 -28.46
CA GLU A 534 11.24 -47.30 -27.21
C GLU A 534 10.35 -47.65 -26.00
N TRP A 535 10.95 -48.23 -24.95
CA TRP A 535 10.23 -48.69 -23.77
C TRP A 535 10.52 -47.81 -22.56
N PHE A 536 9.47 -47.56 -21.78
CA PHE A 536 9.53 -46.73 -20.58
C PHE A 536 8.70 -47.33 -19.43
N VAL A 537 9.11 -47.07 -18.21
CA VAL A 537 8.26 -47.21 -17.01
C VAL A 537 7.77 -45.83 -16.63
N ASP A 538 6.46 -45.63 -16.56
CA ASP A 538 5.86 -44.35 -16.17
C ASP A 538 5.19 -44.37 -14.79
N ALA A 539 4.96 -45.57 -14.21
CA ALA A 539 4.34 -45.67 -12.90
C ALA A 539 4.71 -46.93 -12.12
N ARG A 540 4.57 -46.83 -10.78
CA ARG A 540 4.59 -47.95 -9.85
C ARG A 540 3.30 -47.93 -9.05
N TYR A 541 2.69 -49.13 -8.88
CA TYR A 541 1.54 -49.29 -8.01
C TYR A 541 2.00 -49.48 -6.56
N GLU A 542 1.42 -48.70 -5.65
CA GLU A 542 1.66 -48.81 -4.20
C GLU A 542 0.52 -49.68 -3.62
N MET A 543 0.86 -50.94 -3.26
CA MET A 543 -0.06 -51.87 -2.61
C MET A 543 -0.03 -51.73 -1.11
#